data_202e1fe50fd5be1262b979d34daf831b
#
_entry.id   202e1fe50fd5be1262b979d34daf831b
#
_cell.length_a   1.000
_cell.length_b   1.000
_cell.length_c   1.000
_cell.angle_alpha   90.00
_cell.angle_beta   90.00
_cell.angle_gamma   90.00
#
_symmetry.space_group_name_H-M   'P 1'
#
loop_
_entity.id
_entity.type
_entity.pdbx_description
1 polymer ?
#
loop_
_entity_poly.entity_id
_entity_poly.type
_entity_poly.pdbx_seq_one_letter_code
_entity_poly.pdbx_strand_id
1 'polypeptide(L)'
;MPVRKQHGPGMQHDPSLTAPEAARELASLTRGASALGREVVDVAGFLQALDARSRSQLTSLSEVGRASENVAAATARVTGDIRDVAQSAEEAGARVDGSIGTLSQSGQAARELARWVQSVHAENDLVAEMLEAVKTSNGQIASIARQVNILAVNAKIEAARAGDAGRGFAIVAEAINELSRQTGAAVEAISGNVARMSEWIETLNAGAVSTSREAETVLSGAESADAALSEIGAHVTRLRGATARIAQDMAQAGAAVDQLRPTVADLQGSVSEVARGVDEASRRCDRLVDGSEAILQHAVALGGSGEDGPMIALVQDLAGRIAQQFEAAVDQRRISLEALFDTQYNPVPGSDPQQVTTGFTTLTDEVLPPIQEPVLDRDPRIVFCAAVDRNGYLPTHNARFSKPQGTDPVWNAANSRNRRIFGDRVGLKAGRNTRPFLLQVYRRDMGGGAFVMMKDLSAPITVRGRHWGGLRLAYRF
;
A
#
# COMPACT_ATOMS: atom_id res chain seq x y z
N MET A 1 -57.10 51.64 -68.09
CA MET A 1 -57.17 50.24 -67.59
C MET A 1 -56.93 50.25 -66.11
N PRO A 2 -57.83 49.86 -65.21
CA PRO A 2 -57.65 49.87 -63.77
C PRO A 2 -57.10 48.55 -63.32
N VAL A 3 -56.09 48.64 -62.40
CA VAL A 3 -55.40 47.52 -61.72
C VAL A 3 -56.34 46.92 -60.66
N ARG A 4 -56.67 45.63 -60.82
CA ARG A 4 -57.42 44.82 -59.87
C ARG A 4 -56.55 44.56 -58.68
N LYS A 5 -56.90 45.08 -57.45
CA LYS A 5 -56.41 44.60 -56.18
C LYS A 5 -56.99 43.21 -55.94
N GLN A 6 -56.11 42.20 -55.91
CA GLN A 6 -56.41 40.88 -55.32
C GLN A 6 -56.41 41.00 -53.80
N HIS A 7 -57.59 40.75 -53.22
CA HIS A 7 -57.70 40.49 -51.76
C HIS A 7 -57.15 39.09 -51.49
N GLY A 8 -56.06 38.98 -50.74
CA GLY A 8 -55.56 37.71 -50.17
C GLY A 8 -56.62 37.16 -49.19
N PRO A 9 -56.67 35.82 -49.01
CA PRO A 9 -57.59 35.20 -48.06
C PRO A 9 -57.27 35.66 -46.64
N GLY A 10 -58.31 36.24 -46.00
CA GLY A 10 -58.22 36.59 -44.58
C GLY A 10 -57.85 35.36 -43.75
N MET A 11 -56.83 35.50 -42.90
CA MET A 11 -56.59 34.55 -41.77
C MET A 11 -57.90 34.49 -40.98
N GLN A 12 -58.65 33.44 -41.16
CA GLN A 12 -59.72 33.06 -40.22
C GLN A 12 -59.03 32.76 -38.90
N HIS A 13 -59.24 33.58 -37.88
CA HIS A 13 -58.94 33.23 -36.51
C HIS A 13 -59.73 31.97 -36.17
N ASP A 14 -59.02 30.96 -35.79
CA ASP A 14 -59.45 29.68 -35.24
C ASP A 14 -60.42 29.93 -34.09
N PRO A 15 -61.56 29.24 -34.01
CA PRO A 15 -62.52 29.45 -32.94
C PRO A 15 -61.89 29.07 -31.59
N SER A 16 -62.10 29.96 -30.61
CA SER A 16 -61.80 29.69 -29.19
C SER A 16 -62.31 28.29 -28.81
N LEU A 17 -61.40 27.48 -28.25
CA LEU A 17 -61.72 26.16 -27.71
C LEU A 17 -63.03 26.21 -26.90
N THR A 18 -63.93 25.27 -27.12
CA THR A 18 -65.12 25.14 -26.27
C THR A 18 -64.71 24.84 -24.83
N ALA A 19 -65.50 25.24 -23.84
CA ALA A 19 -65.14 25.01 -22.42
C ALA A 19 -64.78 23.54 -22.11
N PRO A 20 -65.41 22.51 -22.71
CA PRO A 20 -65.00 21.11 -22.48
C PRO A 20 -63.66 20.76 -23.18
N GLU A 21 -63.32 21.37 -24.30
CA GLU A 21 -62.02 21.17 -24.99
C GLU A 21 -60.88 21.83 -24.21
N ALA A 22 -61.09 23.07 -23.73
CA ALA A 22 -60.12 23.76 -22.87
C ALA A 22 -59.83 22.96 -21.59
N ALA A 23 -60.86 22.39 -20.98
CA ALA A 23 -60.69 21.54 -19.81
C ALA A 23 -59.88 20.25 -20.10
N ARG A 24 -60.08 19.63 -21.29
CA ARG A 24 -59.30 18.45 -21.70
C ARG A 24 -57.81 18.81 -21.94
N GLU A 25 -57.55 19.92 -22.59
CA GLU A 25 -56.18 20.41 -22.84
C GLU A 25 -55.45 20.76 -21.54
N LEU A 26 -56.14 21.45 -20.59
CA LEU A 26 -55.60 21.75 -19.29
C LEU A 26 -55.30 20.48 -18.49
N ALA A 27 -56.17 19.47 -18.51
CA ALA A 27 -55.93 18.18 -17.88
C ALA A 27 -54.73 17.44 -18.55
N SER A 28 -54.58 17.58 -19.89
CA SER A 28 -53.41 17.04 -20.61
C SER A 28 -52.10 17.73 -20.20
N LEU A 29 -52.10 19.07 -20.09
CA LEU A 29 -50.98 19.85 -19.60
C LEU A 29 -50.61 19.48 -18.17
N THR A 30 -51.58 19.27 -17.29
CA THR A 30 -51.39 18.84 -15.90
C THR A 30 -50.69 17.48 -15.86
N ARG A 31 -51.14 16.50 -16.66
CA ARG A 31 -50.49 15.19 -16.76
C ARG A 31 -49.07 15.30 -17.31
N GLY A 32 -48.86 16.08 -18.37
CA GLY A 32 -47.57 16.29 -19.02
C GLY A 32 -46.57 16.95 -18.06
N ALA A 33 -46.97 18.01 -17.36
CA ALA A 33 -46.14 18.67 -16.35
C ALA A 33 -45.79 17.73 -15.18
N SER A 34 -46.75 16.96 -14.69
CA SER A 34 -46.52 15.98 -13.64
C SER A 34 -45.53 14.88 -14.07
N ALA A 35 -45.68 14.38 -15.31
CA ALA A 35 -44.76 13.39 -15.86
C ALA A 35 -43.35 13.97 -16.05
N LEU A 36 -43.23 15.21 -16.60
CA LEU A 36 -41.96 15.91 -16.74
C LEU A 36 -41.28 16.11 -15.39
N GLY A 37 -42.02 16.57 -14.37
CA GLY A 37 -41.51 16.74 -13.03
C GLY A 37 -40.94 15.43 -12.48
N ARG A 38 -41.62 14.30 -12.70
CA ARG A 38 -41.15 12.98 -12.28
C ARG A 38 -39.83 12.60 -12.97
N GLU A 39 -39.77 12.71 -14.29
CA GLU A 39 -38.55 12.35 -15.07
C GLU A 39 -37.33 13.22 -14.62
N VAL A 40 -37.55 14.52 -14.44
CA VAL A 40 -36.48 15.44 -14.03
C VAL A 40 -35.99 15.13 -12.61
N VAL A 41 -36.90 14.79 -11.69
CA VAL A 41 -36.54 14.39 -10.31
C VAL A 41 -35.76 13.08 -10.30
N ASP A 42 -36.09 12.15 -11.20
CA ASP A 42 -35.33 10.89 -11.33
C ASP A 42 -33.91 11.16 -11.88
N VAL A 43 -33.79 12.01 -12.90
CA VAL A 43 -32.50 12.46 -13.44
C VAL A 43 -31.68 13.16 -12.34
N ALA A 44 -32.29 14.03 -11.52
CA ALA A 44 -31.60 14.68 -10.41
C ALA A 44 -31.06 13.66 -9.40
N GLY A 45 -31.82 12.60 -9.12
CA GLY A 45 -31.34 11.49 -8.28
C GLY A 45 -30.16 10.74 -8.87
N PHE A 46 -30.14 10.51 -10.17
CA PHE A 46 -28.99 9.92 -10.87
C PHE A 46 -27.75 10.83 -10.80
N LEU A 47 -27.93 12.16 -11.00
CA LEU A 47 -26.84 13.13 -10.89
C LEU A 47 -26.23 13.16 -9.49
N GLN A 48 -27.03 13.05 -8.42
CA GLN A 48 -26.52 12.94 -7.05
C GLN A 48 -25.65 11.71 -6.84
N ALA A 49 -26.07 10.55 -7.38
CA ALA A 49 -25.27 9.33 -7.32
C ALA A 49 -23.96 9.47 -8.12
N LEU A 50 -24.00 10.17 -9.26
CA LEU A 50 -22.82 10.44 -10.08
C LEU A 50 -21.84 11.39 -9.39
N ASP A 51 -22.32 12.43 -8.67
CA ASP A 51 -21.49 13.32 -7.86
C ASP A 51 -20.73 12.54 -6.78
N ALA A 52 -21.46 11.71 -6.01
CA ALA A 52 -20.85 10.87 -4.97
C ALA A 52 -19.78 9.93 -5.56
N ARG A 53 -20.03 9.34 -6.73
CA ARG A 53 -19.07 8.48 -7.42
C ARG A 53 -17.83 9.25 -7.91
N SER A 54 -18.02 10.46 -8.45
CA SER A 54 -16.92 11.32 -8.88
C SER A 54 -16.01 11.70 -7.71
N ARG A 55 -16.58 12.05 -6.55
CA ARG A 55 -15.80 12.33 -5.33
C ARG A 55 -14.99 11.12 -4.88
N SER A 56 -15.59 9.94 -4.90
CA SER A 56 -14.88 8.69 -4.57
C SER A 56 -13.73 8.41 -5.54
N GLN A 57 -13.93 8.66 -6.84
CA GLN A 57 -12.88 8.53 -7.84
C GLN A 57 -11.71 9.49 -7.61
N LEU A 58 -11.97 10.76 -7.25
CA LEU A 58 -10.91 11.72 -6.93
C LEU A 58 -10.08 11.26 -5.73
N THR A 59 -10.70 10.69 -4.70
CA THR A 59 -9.99 10.10 -3.56
C THR A 59 -9.10 8.95 -4.00
N SER A 60 -9.62 8.02 -4.80
CA SER A 60 -8.84 6.88 -5.33
C SER A 60 -7.66 7.33 -6.21
N LEU A 61 -7.87 8.34 -7.07
CA LEU A 61 -6.79 8.91 -7.90
C LEU A 61 -5.70 9.57 -7.06
N SER A 62 -6.06 10.23 -5.96
CA SER A 62 -5.09 10.77 -5.00
C SER A 62 -4.26 9.68 -4.34
N GLU A 63 -4.88 8.53 -4.01
CA GLU A 63 -4.17 7.36 -3.47
C GLU A 63 -3.22 6.74 -4.49
N VAL A 64 -3.64 6.62 -5.76
CA VAL A 64 -2.77 6.16 -6.86
C VAL A 64 -1.57 7.10 -7.05
N GLY A 65 -1.79 8.41 -6.98
CA GLY A 65 -0.71 9.41 -7.05
C GLY A 65 0.34 9.19 -5.95
N ARG A 66 -0.09 9.05 -4.69
CA ARG A 66 0.81 8.76 -3.56
C ARG A 66 1.53 7.42 -3.69
N ALA A 67 0.84 6.37 -4.16
CA ALA A 67 1.45 5.07 -4.42
C ALA A 67 2.54 5.17 -5.50
N SER A 68 2.32 5.94 -6.56
CA SER A 68 3.31 6.19 -7.62
C SER A 68 4.55 6.92 -7.08
N GLU A 69 4.39 7.91 -6.21
CA GLU A 69 5.50 8.60 -5.55
C GLU A 69 6.32 7.64 -4.66
N ASN A 70 5.65 6.75 -3.92
CA ASN A 70 6.32 5.75 -3.11
C ASN A 70 7.12 4.76 -3.96
N VAL A 71 6.57 4.34 -5.12
CA VAL A 71 7.28 3.46 -6.06
C VAL A 71 8.50 4.19 -6.64
N ALA A 72 8.38 5.46 -7.04
CA ALA A 72 9.51 6.27 -7.52
C ALA A 72 10.63 6.35 -6.49
N ALA A 73 10.30 6.64 -5.23
CA ALA A 73 11.26 6.69 -4.14
C ALA A 73 11.92 5.32 -3.87
N ALA A 74 11.17 4.23 -3.93
CA ALA A 74 11.70 2.88 -3.80
C ALA A 74 12.66 2.54 -4.95
N THR A 75 12.28 2.84 -6.19
CA THR A 75 13.12 2.63 -7.38
C THR A 75 14.44 3.40 -7.28
N ALA A 76 14.41 4.66 -6.82
CA ALA A 76 15.61 5.45 -6.61
C ALA A 76 16.54 4.84 -5.54
N ARG A 77 16.00 4.34 -4.42
CA ARG A 77 16.79 3.66 -3.39
C ARG A 77 17.43 2.38 -3.92
N VAL A 78 16.63 1.51 -4.57
CA VAL A 78 17.14 0.26 -5.14
C VAL A 78 18.22 0.55 -6.19
N THR A 79 18.08 1.62 -6.98
CA THR A 79 19.11 2.03 -7.93
C THR A 79 20.43 2.44 -7.23
N GLY A 80 20.34 3.07 -6.05
CA GLY A 80 21.49 3.34 -5.20
C GLY A 80 22.16 2.05 -4.72
N ASP A 81 21.37 1.17 -4.10
CA ASP A 81 21.85 -0.11 -3.56
C ASP A 81 22.53 -0.98 -4.63
N ILE A 82 22.00 -0.97 -5.87
CA ILE A 82 22.58 -1.68 -7.01
C ILE A 82 23.97 -1.16 -7.36
N ARG A 83 24.20 0.16 -7.30
CA ARG A 83 25.53 0.74 -7.56
C ARG A 83 26.53 0.29 -6.50
N ASP A 84 26.13 0.28 -5.25
CA ASP A 84 26.97 -0.16 -4.13
C ASP A 84 27.33 -1.66 -4.24
N VAL A 85 26.36 -2.48 -4.62
CA VAL A 85 26.58 -3.92 -4.89
C VAL A 85 27.51 -4.13 -6.09
N ALA A 86 27.34 -3.34 -7.16
CA ALA A 86 28.19 -3.42 -8.35
C ALA A 86 29.65 -3.07 -8.00
N GLN A 87 29.87 -2.00 -7.24
CA GLN A 87 31.20 -1.61 -6.77
C GLN A 87 31.79 -2.70 -5.87
N SER A 88 31.04 -3.23 -4.92
CA SER A 88 31.49 -4.31 -4.03
C SER A 88 31.89 -5.58 -4.80
N ALA A 89 31.13 -5.90 -5.86
CA ALA A 89 31.44 -7.03 -6.73
C ALA A 89 32.72 -6.78 -7.55
N GLU A 90 33.00 -5.54 -7.95
CA GLU A 90 34.23 -5.19 -8.64
C GLU A 90 35.47 -5.31 -7.74
N GLU A 91 35.36 -4.79 -6.50
CA GLU A 91 36.41 -4.92 -5.49
C GLU A 91 36.65 -6.38 -5.08
N ALA A 92 35.58 -7.18 -4.92
CA ALA A 92 35.70 -8.60 -4.65
C ALA A 92 36.42 -9.35 -5.79
N GLY A 93 36.08 -9.03 -7.04
CA GLY A 93 36.77 -9.59 -8.22
C GLY A 93 38.26 -9.30 -8.21
N ALA A 94 38.64 -8.04 -8.00
CA ALA A 94 40.05 -7.65 -7.93
C ALA A 94 40.81 -8.37 -6.78
N ARG A 95 40.16 -8.58 -5.62
CA ARG A 95 40.78 -9.32 -4.53
C ARG A 95 40.93 -10.82 -4.82
N VAL A 96 39.97 -11.41 -5.52
CA VAL A 96 40.07 -12.81 -6.00
C VAL A 96 41.25 -12.96 -6.95
N ASP A 97 41.39 -12.07 -7.95
CA ASP A 97 42.49 -12.10 -8.90
C ASP A 97 43.86 -11.93 -8.22
N GLY A 98 43.98 -11.02 -7.27
CA GLY A 98 45.18 -10.84 -6.45
C GLY A 98 45.50 -12.08 -5.59
N SER A 99 44.48 -12.73 -5.03
CA SER A 99 44.67 -13.96 -4.23
C SER A 99 45.15 -15.13 -5.08
N ILE A 100 44.59 -15.29 -6.31
CA ILE A 100 45.03 -16.30 -7.28
C ILE A 100 46.52 -16.07 -7.66
N GLY A 101 46.92 -14.82 -7.89
CA GLY A 101 48.33 -14.47 -8.15
C GLY A 101 49.25 -14.87 -6.98
N THR A 102 48.89 -14.58 -5.75
CA THR A 102 49.64 -14.93 -4.52
C THR A 102 49.72 -16.44 -4.33
N LEU A 103 48.61 -17.16 -4.55
CA LEU A 103 48.61 -18.63 -4.49
C LEU A 103 49.51 -19.27 -5.55
N SER A 104 49.45 -18.77 -6.77
CA SER A 104 50.34 -19.25 -7.87
C SER A 104 51.80 -19.10 -7.49
N GLN A 105 52.20 -17.96 -6.93
CA GLN A 105 53.57 -17.69 -6.47
C GLN A 105 53.94 -18.63 -5.30
N SER A 106 53.04 -18.85 -4.33
CA SER A 106 53.28 -19.76 -3.22
C SER A 106 53.43 -21.22 -3.69
N GLY A 107 52.58 -21.64 -4.63
CA GLY A 107 52.72 -22.97 -5.27
C GLY A 107 54.04 -23.14 -6.03
N GLN A 108 54.50 -22.09 -6.72
CA GLN A 108 55.80 -22.15 -7.38
C GLN A 108 56.96 -22.25 -6.37
N ALA A 109 56.95 -21.46 -5.31
CA ALA A 109 57.98 -21.53 -4.27
C ALA A 109 58.03 -22.88 -3.58
N ALA A 110 56.83 -23.51 -3.33
CA ALA A 110 56.77 -24.86 -2.75
C ALA A 110 57.35 -25.93 -3.70
N ARG A 111 57.11 -25.80 -5.03
CA ARG A 111 57.72 -26.70 -6.04
C ARG A 111 59.24 -26.53 -6.11
N GLU A 112 59.75 -25.34 -5.99
CA GLU A 112 61.20 -25.06 -5.98
C GLU A 112 61.82 -25.63 -4.70
N LEU A 113 61.17 -25.45 -3.56
CA LEU A 113 61.58 -26.03 -2.29
C LEU A 113 61.62 -27.56 -2.33
N ALA A 114 60.59 -28.20 -2.87
CA ALA A 114 60.55 -29.66 -3.00
C ALA A 114 61.72 -30.19 -3.89
N ARG A 115 62.03 -29.50 -5.00
CA ARG A 115 63.18 -29.85 -5.84
C ARG A 115 64.52 -29.67 -5.15
N TRP A 116 64.69 -28.59 -4.39
CA TRP A 116 65.88 -28.34 -3.61
C TRP A 116 66.07 -29.40 -2.55
N VAL A 117 65.04 -29.77 -1.82
CA VAL A 117 65.07 -30.83 -0.82
C VAL A 117 65.47 -32.19 -1.41
N GLN A 118 64.96 -32.54 -2.63
CA GLN A 118 65.39 -33.74 -3.33
C GLN A 118 66.87 -33.72 -3.68
N SER A 119 67.42 -32.56 -4.10
CA SER A 119 68.85 -32.39 -4.30
C SER A 119 69.67 -32.60 -3.02
N VAL A 120 69.25 -32.00 -1.93
CA VAL A 120 69.89 -32.19 -0.59
C VAL A 120 69.87 -33.65 -0.18
N HIS A 121 68.77 -34.35 -0.38
CA HIS A 121 68.71 -35.78 -0.08
C HIS A 121 69.68 -36.62 -0.88
N ALA A 122 69.81 -36.39 -2.19
CA ALA A 122 70.78 -37.09 -3.04
C ALA A 122 72.23 -36.73 -2.66
N GLU A 123 72.54 -35.51 -2.27
CA GLU A 123 73.86 -35.11 -1.79
C GLU A 123 74.20 -35.76 -0.43
N ASN A 124 73.20 -35.84 0.47
CA ASN A 124 73.37 -36.50 1.76
C ASN A 124 73.67 -38.01 1.60
N ASP A 125 73.00 -38.68 0.67
CA ASP A 125 73.29 -40.11 0.39
C ASP A 125 74.73 -40.32 -0.09
N LEU A 126 75.26 -39.42 -0.93
CA LEU A 126 76.64 -39.44 -1.36
C LEU A 126 77.64 -39.19 -0.24
N VAL A 127 77.32 -38.24 0.64
CA VAL A 127 78.17 -37.96 1.84
C VAL A 127 78.17 -39.15 2.78
N ALA A 128 76.99 -39.83 2.98
CA ALA A 128 76.90 -41.03 3.80
C ALA A 128 77.78 -42.18 3.24
N GLU A 129 77.83 -42.39 1.95
CA GLU A 129 78.71 -43.33 1.27
C GLU A 129 80.20 -43.00 1.50
N MET A 130 80.56 -41.72 1.36
CA MET A 130 81.92 -41.25 1.63
C MET A 130 82.33 -41.46 3.08
N LEU A 131 81.46 -41.23 4.04
CA LEU A 131 81.75 -41.44 5.49
C LEU A 131 81.96 -42.92 5.79
N GLU A 132 81.23 -43.83 5.18
CA GLU A 132 81.42 -45.27 5.35
C GLU A 132 82.77 -45.74 4.78
N ALA A 133 83.21 -45.13 3.62
CA ALA A 133 84.56 -45.36 3.06
C ALA A 133 85.68 -44.86 4.01
N VAL A 134 85.47 -43.65 4.60
CA VAL A 134 86.41 -43.09 5.62
C VAL A 134 86.50 -44.01 6.84
N LYS A 135 85.36 -44.46 7.35
CA LYS A 135 85.26 -45.37 8.51
C LYS A 135 85.98 -46.68 8.20
N THR A 136 85.83 -47.25 7.03
CA THR A 136 86.55 -48.47 6.58
C THR A 136 88.09 -48.23 6.59
N SER A 137 88.53 -47.13 5.93
CA SER A 137 89.95 -46.77 5.88
C SER A 137 90.56 -46.51 7.29
N ASN A 138 89.81 -45.82 8.14
CA ASN A 138 90.21 -45.51 9.47
C ASN A 138 90.36 -46.82 10.29
N GLY A 139 89.47 -47.80 10.14
CA GLY A 139 89.51 -49.12 10.71
C GLY A 139 90.79 -49.88 10.26
N GLN A 140 91.20 -49.76 9.03
CA GLN A 140 92.44 -50.37 8.55
C GLN A 140 93.64 -49.71 9.21
N ILE A 141 93.72 -48.37 9.32
CA ILE A 141 94.83 -47.63 9.98
C ILE A 141 94.84 -48.06 11.46
N ALA A 142 93.71 -48.20 12.11
CA ALA A 142 93.65 -48.70 13.47
C ALA A 142 94.25 -50.08 13.63
N SER A 143 94.01 -51.00 12.69
CA SER A 143 94.61 -52.34 12.63
C SER A 143 96.11 -52.29 12.47
N ILE A 144 96.58 -51.46 11.50
CA ILE A 144 98.02 -51.26 11.26
C ILE A 144 98.72 -50.70 12.49
N ALA A 145 98.16 -49.67 13.10
CA ALA A 145 98.69 -49.08 14.32
C ALA A 145 98.90 -50.13 15.46
N ARG A 146 97.87 -50.97 15.67
CA ARG A 146 97.96 -52.08 16.65
C ARG A 146 99.02 -53.09 16.31
N GLN A 147 99.19 -53.49 15.00
CA GLN A 147 100.18 -54.38 14.58
C GLN A 147 101.61 -53.78 14.80
N VAL A 148 101.80 -52.50 14.44
CA VAL A 148 103.03 -51.76 14.62
C VAL A 148 103.40 -51.66 16.10
N ASN A 149 102.39 -51.40 16.97
CA ASN A 149 102.58 -51.38 18.40
C ASN A 149 103.07 -52.76 18.95
N ILE A 150 102.49 -53.86 18.46
CA ILE A 150 102.88 -55.21 18.87
C ILE A 150 104.32 -55.48 18.38
N LEU A 151 104.63 -55.11 17.13
CA LEU A 151 106.04 -55.25 16.61
C LEU A 151 107.01 -54.40 17.39
N ALA A 152 106.67 -53.18 17.80
CA ALA A 152 107.51 -52.30 18.60
C ALA A 152 107.79 -52.85 20.01
N VAL A 153 106.68 -53.38 20.66
CA VAL A 153 106.80 -54.06 21.94
C VAL A 153 107.67 -55.29 21.84
N ASN A 154 107.54 -56.14 20.83
CA ASN A 154 108.38 -57.31 20.62
C ASN A 154 109.89 -56.90 20.38
N ALA A 155 110.13 -55.83 19.53
CA ALA A 155 111.41 -55.28 19.32
C ALA A 155 112.06 -54.71 20.60
N LYS A 156 111.30 -54.06 21.43
CA LYS A 156 111.72 -53.56 22.80
C LYS A 156 112.13 -54.69 23.69
N ILE A 157 111.34 -55.80 23.67
CA ILE A 157 111.68 -57.01 24.45
C ILE A 157 113.02 -57.63 23.97
N GLU A 158 113.20 -57.78 22.63
CA GLU A 158 114.40 -58.35 22.10
C GLU A 158 115.70 -57.45 22.27
N ALA A 159 115.45 -56.12 22.15
CA ALA A 159 116.49 -55.14 22.51
C ALA A 159 116.94 -55.21 23.97
N ALA A 160 116.02 -55.44 24.93
CA ALA A 160 116.33 -55.64 26.31
C ALA A 160 117.06 -56.98 26.53
N ARG A 161 116.80 -58.02 25.75
CA ARG A 161 117.38 -59.31 25.78
C ARG A 161 118.85 -59.26 25.26
N ALA A 162 119.18 -58.36 24.32
CA ALA A 162 120.57 -58.19 23.79
C ALA A 162 121.48 -57.36 24.70
N GLY A 163 121.02 -56.88 25.83
CA GLY A 163 121.83 -56.15 26.79
C GLY A 163 122.40 -54.85 26.22
N ASP A 164 123.68 -54.54 26.52
CA ASP A 164 124.32 -53.27 26.14
C ASP A 164 124.34 -53.06 24.58
N ALA A 165 124.44 -54.14 23.76
CA ALA A 165 124.38 -54.10 22.31
C ALA A 165 123.02 -53.70 21.74
N GLY A 166 121.96 -53.86 22.50
CA GLY A 166 120.55 -53.58 22.09
C GLY A 166 120.07 -52.15 22.41
N ARG A 167 120.86 -51.32 23.16
CA ARG A 167 120.39 -49.97 23.60
C ARG A 167 119.90 -49.09 22.48
N GLY A 168 120.58 -48.96 21.30
CA GLY A 168 120.13 -48.20 20.20
C GLY A 168 118.79 -48.68 19.61
N PHE A 169 118.59 -49.95 19.51
CA PHE A 169 117.37 -50.58 19.04
C PHE A 169 116.20 -50.37 20.01
N ALA A 170 116.48 -50.37 21.38
CA ALA A 170 115.47 -50.07 22.34
C ALA A 170 114.83 -48.66 22.22
N ILE A 171 115.69 -47.64 21.93
CA ILE A 171 115.19 -46.26 21.70
C ILE A 171 114.31 -46.18 20.48
N VAL A 172 114.70 -46.85 19.36
CA VAL A 172 113.90 -46.87 18.14
C VAL A 172 112.57 -47.61 18.35
N ALA A 173 112.65 -48.71 19.10
CA ALA A 173 111.39 -49.47 19.43
C ALA A 173 110.45 -48.68 20.34
N GLU A 174 110.99 -47.90 21.27
CA GLU A 174 110.16 -46.99 22.14
C GLU A 174 109.55 -45.85 21.30
N ALA A 175 110.32 -45.24 20.39
CA ALA A 175 109.81 -44.21 19.46
C ALA A 175 108.70 -44.74 18.53
N ILE A 176 108.87 -45.99 18.00
CA ILE A 176 107.79 -46.65 17.19
C ILE A 176 106.56 -46.97 18.03
N ASN A 177 106.76 -47.43 19.21
CA ASN A 177 105.70 -47.69 20.19
C ASN A 177 104.89 -46.40 20.47
N GLU A 178 105.56 -45.30 20.75
CA GLU A 178 104.88 -43.98 21.02
C GLU A 178 104.17 -43.47 19.76
N LEU A 179 104.79 -43.59 18.57
CA LEU A 179 104.15 -43.24 17.30
C LEU A 179 102.92 -44.09 17.02
N SER A 180 102.92 -45.37 17.32
CA SER A 180 101.78 -46.25 17.14
C SER A 180 100.62 -45.88 18.14
N ARG A 181 100.95 -45.52 19.38
CA ARG A 181 100.02 -45.03 20.39
C ARG A 181 99.38 -43.74 19.95
N GLN A 182 100.18 -42.74 19.45
CA GLN A 182 99.72 -41.50 18.93
C GLN A 182 98.82 -41.70 17.67
N THR A 183 99.16 -42.62 16.77
CA THR A 183 98.37 -43.01 15.64
C THR A 183 97.02 -43.62 16.05
N GLY A 184 97.06 -44.48 17.11
CA GLY A 184 95.82 -45.06 17.68
C GLY A 184 94.92 -43.96 18.24
N ALA A 185 95.40 -43.00 19.01
CA ALA A 185 94.63 -41.91 19.54
C ALA A 185 94.05 -41.01 18.41
N ALA A 186 94.81 -40.78 17.35
CA ALA A 186 94.32 -40.01 16.21
C ALA A 186 93.17 -40.74 15.50
N VAL A 187 93.29 -42.04 15.33
CA VAL A 187 92.23 -42.92 14.76
C VAL A 187 90.95 -42.90 15.55
N GLU A 188 91.06 -42.95 16.88
CA GLU A 188 89.91 -42.84 17.74
C GLU A 188 89.23 -41.50 17.63
N ALA A 189 90.01 -40.42 17.58
CA ALA A 189 89.46 -39.08 17.37
C ALA A 189 88.74 -38.93 15.97
N ILE A 190 89.31 -39.49 14.89
CA ILE A 190 88.69 -39.57 13.61
C ILE A 190 87.40 -40.37 13.61
N SER A 191 87.42 -41.56 14.32
CA SER A 191 86.24 -42.39 14.48
C SER A 191 85.10 -41.66 15.16
N GLY A 192 85.43 -40.92 16.23
CA GLY A 192 84.44 -40.08 16.96
C GLY A 192 83.85 -38.92 16.05
N ASN A 193 84.71 -38.33 15.21
CA ASN A 193 84.22 -37.31 14.27
C ASN A 193 83.32 -37.91 13.17
N VAL A 194 83.68 -39.03 12.60
CA VAL A 194 82.88 -39.77 11.65
C VAL A 194 81.52 -40.18 12.18
N ALA A 195 81.46 -40.68 13.39
CA ALA A 195 80.21 -41.05 14.08
C ALA A 195 79.27 -39.82 14.23
N ARG A 196 79.81 -38.72 14.66
CA ARG A 196 79.04 -37.45 14.77
C ARG A 196 78.59 -36.96 13.46
N MET A 197 79.39 -37.06 12.37
CA MET A 197 78.97 -36.68 11.03
C MET A 197 77.89 -37.60 10.51
N SER A 198 77.92 -38.88 10.80
CA SER A 198 76.84 -39.81 10.40
C SER A 198 75.53 -39.49 11.07
N GLU A 199 75.55 -39.19 12.41
CA GLU A 199 74.35 -38.75 13.14
C GLU A 199 73.78 -37.43 12.59
N TRP A 200 74.66 -36.49 12.24
CA TRP A 200 74.25 -35.25 11.64
C TRP A 200 73.60 -35.44 10.24
N ILE A 201 74.12 -36.30 9.38
CA ILE A 201 73.53 -36.66 8.10
C ILE A 201 72.16 -37.34 8.28
N GLU A 202 71.99 -38.25 9.24
CA GLU A 202 70.72 -38.85 9.56
C GLU A 202 69.68 -37.79 9.93
N THR A 203 70.09 -36.79 10.76
CA THR A 203 69.26 -35.66 11.16
C THR A 203 68.87 -34.78 9.97
N LEU A 204 69.79 -34.48 9.07
CA LEU A 204 69.53 -33.74 7.83
C LEU A 204 68.57 -34.48 6.91
N ASN A 205 68.73 -35.80 6.78
CA ASN A 205 67.80 -36.60 5.97
C ASN A 205 66.39 -36.63 6.57
N ALA A 206 66.25 -36.75 7.86
CA ALA A 206 64.95 -36.67 8.53
C ALA A 206 64.29 -35.30 8.33
N GLY A 207 65.06 -34.23 8.44
CA GLY A 207 64.62 -32.85 8.17
C GLY A 207 64.20 -32.63 6.71
N ALA A 208 64.99 -33.16 5.78
CA ALA A 208 64.68 -33.11 4.34
C ALA A 208 63.33 -33.82 4.01
N VAL A 209 63.11 -35.02 4.54
CA VAL A 209 61.86 -35.75 4.35
C VAL A 209 60.66 -34.98 4.95
N SER A 210 60.83 -34.39 6.15
CA SER A 210 59.76 -33.55 6.74
C SER A 210 59.43 -32.34 5.88
N THR A 211 60.45 -31.60 5.43
CA THR A 211 60.27 -30.40 4.61
C THR A 211 59.65 -30.75 3.23
N SER A 212 60.03 -31.88 2.62
CA SER A 212 59.37 -32.36 1.40
C SER A 212 57.87 -32.61 1.60
N ARG A 213 57.48 -33.22 2.71
CA ARG A 213 56.07 -33.49 3.04
C ARG A 213 55.29 -32.18 3.31
N GLU A 214 55.93 -31.22 3.96
CA GLU A 214 55.36 -29.90 4.16
C GLU A 214 55.15 -29.17 2.84
N ALA A 215 56.10 -29.21 1.94
CA ALA A 215 55.96 -28.65 0.58
C ALA A 215 54.83 -29.26 -0.23
N GLU A 216 54.67 -30.59 -0.17
CA GLU A 216 53.52 -31.30 -0.80
C GLU A 216 52.19 -30.86 -0.20
N THR A 217 52.13 -30.67 1.13
CA THR A 217 50.93 -30.17 1.80
C THR A 217 50.57 -28.76 1.35
N VAL A 218 51.53 -27.87 1.20
CA VAL A 218 51.34 -26.50 0.70
C VAL A 218 50.86 -26.53 -0.76
N LEU A 219 51.40 -27.42 -1.60
CA LEU A 219 50.95 -27.58 -2.99
C LEU A 219 49.48 -28.02 -3.08
N SER A 220 49.12 -29.05 -2.34
CA SER A 220 47.71 -29.55 -2.31
C SER A 220 46.76 -28.50 -1.76
N GLY A 221 47.19 -27.73 -0.71
CA GLY A 221 46.43 -26.62 -0.17
C GLY A 221 46.25 -25.50 -1.21
N ALA A 222 47.30 -25.17 -1.96
CA ALA A 222 47.24 -24.15 -3.02
C ALA A 222 46.29 -24.55 -4.15
N GLU A 223 46.29 -25.81 -4.60
CA GLU A 223 45.36 -26.31 -5.61
C GLU A 223 43.88 -26.24 -5.14
N SER A 224 43.64 -26.64 -3.92
CA SER A 224 42.29 -26.56 -3.32
C SER A 224 41.78 -25.12 -3.18
N ALA A 225 42.67 -24.21 -2.78
CA ALA A 225 42.34 -22.77 -2.65
C ALA A 225 42.15 -22.11 -4.04
N ASP A 226 42.92 -22.52 -5.05
CA ASP A 226 42.76 -22.04 -6.45
C ASP A 226 41.37 -22.43 -7.00
N ALA A 227 40.96 -23.68 -6.79
CA ALA A 227 39.62 -24.12 -7.19
C ALA A 227 38.50 -23.31 -6.48
N ALA A 228 38.63 -23.07 -5.19
CA ALA A 228 37.66 -22.27 -4.43
C ALA A 228 37.61 -20.82 -4.90
N LEU A 229 38.76 -20.19 -5.16
CA LEU A 229 38.83 -18.81 -5.68
C LEU A 229 38.26 -18.70 -7.09
N SER A 230 38.47 -19.70 -7.93
CA SER A 230 37.89 -19.80 -9.27
C SER A 230 36.35 -19.84 -9.21
N GLU A 231 35.80 -20.60 -8.29
CA GLU A 231 34.35 -20.64 -8.03
C GLU A 231 33.81 -19.30 -7.56
N ILE A 232 34.51 -18.64 -6.62
CA ILE A 232 34.13 -17.29 -6.15
C ILE A 232 34.18 -16.29 -7.33
N GLY A 233 35.18 -16.33 -8.18
CA GLY A 233 35.29 -15.50 -9.40
C GLY A 233 34.09 -15.67 -10.32
N ALA A 234 33.65 -16.92 -10.53
CA ALA A 234 32.45 -17.22 -11.31
C ALA A 234 31.17 -16.65 -10.64
N HIS A 235 31.06 -16.71 -9.29
CA HIS A 235 29.97 -16.08 -8.56
C HIS A 235 29.96 -14.55 -8.70
N VAL A 236 31.11 -13.90 -8.58
CA VAL A 236 31.27 -12.45 -8.78
C VAL A 236 30.83 -12.04 -10.18
N THR A 237 31.21 -12.81 -11.20
CA THR A 237 30.80 -12.56 -12.60
C THR A 237 29.28 -12.68 -12.77
N ARG A 238 28.65 -13.69 -12.19
CA ARG A 238 27.20 -13.84 -12.19
C ARG A 238 26.50 -12.70 -11.46
N LEU A 239 27.06 -12.27 -10.31
CA LEU A 239 26.54 -11.14 -9.54
C LEU A 239 26.56 -9.85 -10.37
N ARG A 240 27.65 -9.53 -11.06
CA ARG A 240 27.73 -8.37 -11.97
C ARG A 240 26.65 -8.42 -13.06
N GLY A 241 26.45 -9.58 -13.68
CA GLY A 241 25.39 -9.74 -14.67
C GLY A 241 23.97 -9.58 -14.11
N ALA A 242 23.69 -10.06 -12.89
CA ALA A 242 22.42 -9.87 -12.22
C ALA A 242 22.18 -8.39 -11.87
N THR A 243 23.19 -7.72 -11.32
CA THR A 243 23.14 -6.30 -10.96
C THR A 243 22.83 -5.42 -12.17
N ALA A 244 23.48 -5.70 -13.31
CA ALA A 244 23.22 -4.98 -14.56
C ALA A 244 21.76 -5.13 -15.04
N ARG A 245 21.19 -6.34 -14.95
CA ARG A 245 19.77 -6.56 -15.29
C ARG A 245 18.84 -5.82 -14.35
N ILE A 246 19.07 -5.89 -13.04
CA ILE A 246 18.24 -5.18 -12.06
C ILE A 246 18.31 -3.66 -12.29
N ALA A 247 19.49 -3.12 -12.65
CA ALA A 247 19.63 -1.71 -13.00
C ALA A 247 18.76 -1.32 -14.21
N GLN A 248 18.70 -2.17 -15.22
CA GLN A 248 17.84 -1.98 -16.38
C GLN A 248 16.35 -2.04 -15.99
N ASP A 249 15.94 -3.01 -15.18
CA ASP A 249 14.57 -3.14 -14.72
C ASP A 249 14.13 -1.90 -13.90
N MET A 250 15.03 -1.39 -13.05
CA MET A 250 14.77 -0.16 -12.29
C MET A 250 14.64 1.07 -13.19
N ALA A 251 15.43 1.18 -14.23
CA ALA A 251 15.28 2.25 -15.21
C ALA A 251 13.93 2.18 -15.93
N GLN A 252 13.47 0.99 -16.30
CA GLN A 252 12.15 0.78 -16.90
C GLN A 252 11.01 1.10 -15.91
N ALA A 253 11.14 0.67 -14.66
CA ALA A 253 10.17 0.99 -13.61
C ALA A 253 10.05 2.51 -13.38
N GLY A 254 11.18 3.20 -13.33
CA GLY A 254 11.23 4.66 -13.24
C GLY A 254 10.51 5.35 -14.40
N ALA A 255 10.80 4.94 -15.63
CA ALA A 255 10.14 5.47 -16.82
C ALA A 255 8.63 5.22 -16.83
N ALA A 256 8.17 4.04 -16.36
CA ALA A 256 6.76 3.73 -16.25
C ALA A 256 6.06 4.63 -15.21
N VAL A 257 6.69 4.90 -14.07
CA VAL A 257 6.17 5.82 -13.04
C VAL A 257 6.10 7.25 -13.58
N ASP A 258 7.11 7.71 -14.31
CA ASP A 258 7.11 9.04 -14.91
C ASP A 258 6.01 9.23 -15.97
N GLN A 259 5.65 8.16 -16.70
CA GLN A 259 4.49 8.15 -17.61
C GLN A 259 3.15 8.11 -16.87
N LEU A 260 3.10 7.48 -15.69
CA LEU A 260 1.86 7.39 -14.91
C LEU A 260 1.45 8.74 -14.31
N ARG A 261 2.40 9.59 -13.92
CA ARG A 261 2.13 10.90 -13.31
C ARG A 261 1.22 11.81 -14.15
N PRO A 262 1.54 12.12 -15.41
CA PRO A 262 0.67 12.94 -16.24
C PRO A 262 -0.69 12.27 -16.46
N THR A 263 -0.75 10.95 -16.63
CA THR A 263 -2.00 10.21 -16.80
C THR A 263 -2.93 10.37 -15.59
N VAL A 264 -2.38 10.27 -14.36
CA VAL A 264 -3.16 10.47 -13.12
C VAL A 264 -3.63 11.93 -13.02
N ALA A 265 -2.79 12.91 -13.37
CA ALA A 265 -3.17 14.31 -13.37
C ALA A 265 -4.29 14.63 -14.39
N ASP A 266 -4.22 14.08 -15.57
CA ASP A 266 -5.25 14.23 -16.62
C ASP A 266 -6.58 13.58 -16.19
N LEU A 267 -6.52 12.41 -15.57
CA LEU A 267 -7.70 11.75 -15.01
C LEU A 267 -8.33 12.57 -13.88
N GLN A 268 -7.53 13.15 -12.97
CA GLN A 268 -8.03 14.05 -11.93
C GLN A 268 -8.71 15.29 -12.54
N GLY A 269 -8.11 15.87 -13.56
CA GLY A 269 -8.69 16.96 -14.33
C GLY A 269 -10.05 16.59 -14.94
N SER A 270 -10.10 15.45 -15.62
CA SER A 270 -11.32 14.95 -16.27
C SER A 270 -12.43 14.64 -15.27
N VAL A 271 -12.13 13.99 -14.14
CA VAL A 271 -13.14 13.70 -13.10
C VAL A 271 -13.63 14.99 -12.43
N SER A 272 -12.76 15.98 -12.25
CA SER A 272 -13.14 17.30 -11.71
C SER A 272 -14.06 18.06 -12.68
N GLU A 273 -13.86 17.92 -13.97
CA GLU A 273 -14.72 18.48 -15.00
C GLU A 273 -16.10 17.80 -14.99
N VAL A 274 -16.14 16.47 -14.90
CA VAL A 274 -17.38 15.71 -14.73
C VAL A 274 -18.16 16.19 -13.51
N ALA A 275 -17.50 16.32 -12.36
CA ALA A 275 -18.12 16.79 -11.11
C ALA A 275 -18.74 18.19 -11.27
N ARG A 276 -18.06 19.10 -11.97
CA ARG A 276 -18.61 20.44 -12.29
C ARG A 276 -19.81 20.38 -13.23
N GLY A 277 -19.73 19.51 -14.25
CA GLY A 277 -20.84 19.27 -15.18
C GLY A 277 -22.09 18.70 -14.49
N VAL A 278 -21.89 17.78 -13.53
CA VAL A 278 -22.95 17.20 -12.70
C VAL A 278 -23.60 18.28 -11.84
N ASP A 279 -22.84 19.16 -11.20
CA ASP A 279 -23.38 20.24 -10.38
C ASP A 279 -24.20 21.23 -11.23
N GLU A 280 -23.72 21.59 -12.42
CA GLU A 280 -24.49 22.44 -13.34
C GLU A 280 -25.77 21.75 -13.82
N ALA A 281 -25.70 20.46 -14.18
CA ALA A 281 -26.88 19.67 -14.58
C ALA A 281 -27.90 19.57 -13.45
N SER A 282 -27.46 19.36 -12.21
CA SER A 282 -28.32 19.37 -11.02
C SER A 282 -29.08 20.71 -10.88
N ARG A 283 -28.37 21.84 -10.99
CA ARG A 283 -29.03 23.14 -10.97
C ARG A 283 -30.02 23.37 -12.09
N ARG A 284 -29.77 22.78 -13.28
CA ARG A 284 -30.72 22.83 -14.39
C ARG A 284 -31.95 21.96 -14.10
N CYS A 285 -31.77 20.77 -13.53
CA CYS A 285 -32.87 19.93 -13.08
C CYS A 285 -33.74 20.65 -12.06
N ASP A 286 -33.19 21.32 -11.07
CA ASP A 286 -33.95 22.09 -10.09
C ASP A 286 -34.82 23.16 -10.75
N ARG A 287 -34.28 23.91 -11.71
CA ARG A 287 -35.05 24.90 -12.47
C ARG A 287 -36.18 24.28 -13.34
N LEU A 288 -35.94 23.09 -13.92
CA LEU A 288 -36.93 22.37 -14.66
C LEU A 288 -38.07 21.84 -13.77
N VAL A 289 -37.73 21.36 -12.58
CA VAL A 289 -38.71 20.95 -11.58
C VAL A 289 -39.56 22.17 -11.16
N ASP A 290 -38.92 23.30 -10.87
CA ASP A 290 -39.63 24.54 -10.50
C ASP A 290 -40.55 25.02 -11.65
N GLY A 291 -40.10 24.95 -12.90
CA GLY A 291 -40.91 25.27 -14.09
C GLY A 291 -42.08 24.32 -14.26
N SER A 292 -41.86 23.01 -14.10
CA SER A 292 -42.89 22.00 -14.16
C SER A 292 -43.95 22.18 -13.07
N GLU A 293 -43.53 22.47 -11.82
CA GLU A 293 -44.43 22.79 -10.71
C GLU A 293 -45.25 24.05 -11.00
N ALA A 294 -44.65 25.08 -11.59
CA ALA A 294 -45.38 26.32 -11.97
C ALA A 294 -46.42 26.04 -13.06
N ILE A 295 -46.10 25.31 -14.10
CA ILE A 295 -47.04 24.90 -15.14
C ILE A 295 -48.21 24.12 -14.55
N LEU A 296 -47.90 23.13 -13.70
CA LEU A 296 -48.87 22.31 -12.98
C LEU A 296 -49.81 23.18 -12.12
N GLN A 297 -49.25 24.10 -11.38
CA GLN A 297 -49.99 25.02 -10.51
C GLN A 297 -50.96 25.90 -11.31
N HIS A 298 -50.50 26.48 -12.45
CA HIS A 298 -51.33 27.31 -13.32
C HIS A 298 -52.41 26.51 -14.05
N ALA A 299 -52.06 25.34 -14.58
CA ALA A 299 -53.03 24.48 -15.28
C ALA A 299 -54.20 24.07 -14.34
N VAL A 300 -53.88 23.69 -13.07
CA VAL A 300 -54.88 23.36 -12.08
C VAL A 300 -55.71 24.59 -11.67
N ALA A 301 -55.09 25.75 -11.51
CA ALA A 301 -55.82 27.01 -11.16
C ALA A 301 -56.82 27.42 -12.23
N LEU A 302 -56.55 27.05 -13.50
CA LEU A 302 -57.45 27.27 -14.67
C LEU A 302 -58.53 26.17 -14.83
N GLY A 303 -58.64 25.24 -13.90
CA GLY A 303 -59.63 24.16 -13.92
C GLY A 303 -59.10 22.81 -14.45
N GLY A 304 -57.81 22.71 -14.76
CA GLY A 304 -57.17 21.47 -15.23
C GLY A 304 -56.76 20.51 -14.10
N SER A 305 -57.51 20.44 -13.01
CA SER A 305 -57.16 19.68 -11.80
C SER A 305 -57.01 18.14 -12.02
N GLY A 306 -57.65 17.62 -13.05
CA GLY A 306 -57.53 16.21 -13.45
C GLY A 306 -57.72 15.24 -12.27
N GLU A 307 -56.87 14.26 -12.14
CA GLU A 307 -56.88 13.26 -11.07
C GLU A 307 -56.49 13.79 -9.68
N ASP A 308 -55.81 14.93 -9.61
CA ASP A 308 -55.34 15.54 -8.36
C ASP A 308 -56.40 16.44 -7.71
N GLY A 309 -57.49 16.79 -8.43
CA GLY A 309 -58.58 17.65 -7.93
C GLY A 309 -59.15 17.23 -6.57
N PRO A 310 -59.55 15.97 -6.39
CA PRO A 310 -60.05 15.49 -5.09
C PRO A 310 -59.04 15.61 -3.96
N MET A 311 -57.74 15.38 -4.22
CA MET A 311 -56.69 15.52 -3.24
C MET A 311 -56.41 16.98 -2.86
N ILE A 312 -56.52 17.90 -3.85
CA ILE A 312 -56.39 19.35 -3.63
C ILE A 312 -57.51 19.85 -2.72
N ALA A 313 -58.77 19.49 -3.00
CA ALA A 313 -59.90 19.85 -2.17
C ALA A 313 -59.75 19.27 -0.74
N LEU A 314 -59.30 18.03 -0.61
CA LEU A 314 -59.06 17.38 0.66
C LEU A 314 -58.04 18.10 1.50
N VAL A 315 -56.84 18.42 0.96
CA VAL A 315 -55.77 19.07 1.75
C VAL A 315 -56.14 20.46 2.16
N GLN A 316 -56.93 21.22 1.31
CA GLN A 316 -57.44 22.54 1.63
C GLN A 316 -58.45 22.49 2.79
N ASP A 317 -59.42 21.54 2.75
CA ASP A 317 -60.41 21.32 3.82
C ASP A 317 -59.69 21.01 5.16
N LEU A 318 -58.75 20.07 5.13
CA LEU A 318 -58.02 19.66 6.33
C LEU A 318 -57.11 20.79 6.89
N ALA A 319 -56.47 21.59 6.04
CA ALA A 319 -55.67 22.76 6.45
C ALA A 319 -56.57 23.81 7.13
N GLY A 320 -57.76 24.05 6.59
CA GLY A 320 -58.77 24.91 7.18
C GLY A 320 -59.22 24.42 8.54
N ARG A 321 -59.48 23.14 8.69
CA ARG A 321 -59.86 22.51 9.99
C ARG A 321 -58.73 22.63 11.02
N ILE A 322 -57.45 22.44 10.63
CA ILE A 322 -56.31 22.65 11.54
C ILE A 322 -56.21 24.09 11.98
N ALA A 323 -56.36 25.04 11.05
CA ALA A 323 -56.37 26.47 11.35
C ALA A 323 -57.45 26.82 12.40
N GLN A 324 -58.69 26.32 12.23
CA GLN A 324 -59.79 26.50 13.19
C GLN A 324 -59.45 25.90 14.56
N GLN A 325 -58.85 24.72 14.64
CA GLN A 325 -58.44 24.11 15.90
C GLN A 325 -57.33 24.92 16.59
N PHE A 326 -56.39 25.46 15.85
CA PHE A 326 -55.35 26.34 16.41
C PHE A 326 -55.94 27.66 16.92
N GLU A 327 -56.86 28.26 16.18
CA GLU A 327 -57.58 29.45 16.62
C GLU A 327 -58.40 29.19 17.88
N ALA A 328 -59.14 28.07 17.92
CA ALA A 328 -59.91 27.64 19.11
C ALA A 328 -59.01 27.41 20.33
N ALA A 329 -57.80 26.82 20.13
CA ALA A 329 -56.85 26.63 21.21
C ALA A 329 -56.30 27.95 21.78
N VAL A 330 -56.11 28.96 20.92
CA VAL A 330 -55.72 30.33 21.32
C VAL A 330 -56.87 31.00 22.08
N ASP A 331 -58.09 30.91 21.57
CA ASP A 331 -59.29 31.51 22.20
C ASP A 331 -59.58 30.90 23.57
N GLN A 332 -59.39 29.61 23.71
CA GLN A 332 -59.50 28.86 24.97
C GLN A 332 -58.29 29.02 25.90
N ARG A 333 -57.30 29.80 25.54
CA ARG A 333 -56.04 30.05 26.29
C ARG A 333 -55.23 28.76 26.58
N ARG A 334 -55.39 27.74 25.78
CA ARG A 334 -54.56 26.52 25.86
C ARG A 334 -53.14 26.77 25.39
N ILE A 335 -52.96 27.75 24.50
CA ILE A 335 -51.68 28.25 24.03
C ILE A 335 -51.76 29.75 23.75
N SER A 336 -50.70 30.50 23.95
CA SER A 336 -50.60 31.89 23.46
C SER A 336 -50.33 31.92 21.98
N LEU A 337 -50.73 33.02 21.32
CA LEU A 337 -50.39 33.23 19.89
C LEU A 337 -48.87 33.24 19.63
N GLU A 338 -48.09 33.75 20.56
CA GLU A 338 -46.63 33.79 20.48
C GLU A 338 -46.06 32.37 20.54
N ALA A 339 -46.52 31.54 21.48
CA ALA A 339 -46.09 30.17 21.63
C ALA A 339 -46.50 29.29 20.44
N LEU A 340 -47.65 29.57 19.79
CA LEU A 340 -48.07 28.89 18.56
C LEU A 340 -47.16 29.21 17.38
N PHE A 341 -46.51 30.37 17.38
CA PHE A 341 -45.55 30.79 16.35
C PHE A 341 -44.12 30.78 16.84
N ASP A 342 -43.84 30.01 17.90
CA ASP A 342 -42.48 29.82 18.41
C ASP A 342 -41.54 29.21 17.36
N THR A 343 -40.33 29.74 17.27
CA THR A 343 -39.29 29.27 16.37
C THR A 343 -38.02 28.84 17.11
N GLN A 344 -38.11 28.65 18.42
CA GLN A 344 -37.05 28.08 19.23
C GLN A 344 -37.16 26.56 19.21
N TYR A 345 -36.29 25.93 18.49
CA TYR A 345 -36.21 24.46 18.33
C TYR A 345 -35.26 23.89 19.38
N ASN A 346 -35.83 23.35 20.46
CA ASN A 346 -35.07 22.78 21.57
C ASN A 346 -34.69 21.34 21.25
N PRO A 347 -33.41 20.98 21.18
CA PRO A 347 -32.96 19.62 20.86
C PRO A 347 -33.45 18.60 21.90
N VAL A 348 -33.92 17.45 21.45
CA VAL A 348 -34.19 16.29 22.30
C VAL A 348 -32.88 15.53 22.49
N PRO A 349 -32.36 15.43 23.74
CA PRO A 349 -31.08 14.75 23.99
C PRO A 349 -31.13 13.28 23.57
N GLY A 350 -30.03 12.81 22.96
CA GLY A 350 -29.87 11.41 22.57
C GLY A 350 -30.65 10.97 21.33
N SER A 351 -31.34 11.90 20.64
CA SER A 351 -32.05 11.58 19.40
C SER A 351 -31.13 11.55 18.17
N ASP A 352 -31.22 10.51 17.36
CA ASP A 352 -30.54 10.35 16.09
C ASP A 352 -31.44 9.65 15.05
N PRO A 353 -31.89 10.32 13.96
CA PRO A 353 -31.68 11.74 13.62
C PRO A 353 -32.23 12.70 14.67
N GLN A 354 -31.60 13.88 14.80
CA GLN A 354 -31.93 14.88 15.79
C GLN A 354 -33.41 15.23 15.74
N GLN A 355 -34.12 15.09 16.89
CA GLN A 355 -35.46 15.59 17.12
C GLN A 355 -35.43 16.89 17.94
N VAL A 356 -36.43 17.75 17.75
CA VAL A 356 -36.57 19.02 18.48
C VAL A 356 -38.00 19.20 18.98
N THR A 357 -38.19 20.08 19.92
CA THR A 357 -39.51 20.54 20.44
C THR A 357 -39.60 22.05 20.42
N THR A 358 -40.84 22.58 20.35
CA THR A 358 -41.18 23.99 20.39
C THR A 358 -42.32 24.23 21.40
N GLY A 359 -42.69 25.47 21.66
CA GLY A 359 -43.79 25.83 22.52
C GLY A 359 -45.16 25.28 22.08
N PHE A 360 -45.31 24.90 20.81
CA PHE A 360 -46.57 24.34 20.29
C PHE A 360 -46.56 22.80 20.10
N THR A 361 -45.47 22.13 20.36
CA THR A 361 -45.37 20.68 20.10
C THR A 361 -46.40 19.86 20.84
N THR A 362 -46.65 20.14 22.13
CA THR A 362 -47.68 19.45 22.93
C THR A 362 -49.07 19.66 22.36
N LEU A 363 -49.41 20.87 21.95
CA LEU A 363 -50.72 21.17 21.35
C LEU A 363 -50.91 20.41 20.05
N THR A 364 -49.86 20.35 19.19
CA THR A 364 -49.94 19.65 17.91
C THR A 364 -50.09 18.15 18.09
N ASP A 365 -49.47 17.56 19.11
CA ASP A 365 -49.62 16.12 19.44
C ASP A 365 -51.07 15.73 19.87
N GLU A 366 -51.83 16.72 20.34
CA GLU A 366 -53.26 16.51 20.70
C GLU A 366 -54.19 16.79 19.51
N VAL A 367 -53.96 17.88 18.80
CA VAL A 367 -54.88 18.43 17.80
C VAL A 367 -54.75 17.79 16.42
N LEU A 368 -53.52 17.42 15.99
CA LEU A 368 -53.28 16.96 14.64
C LEU A 368 -53.70 15.50 14.40
N PRO A 369 -53.43 14.54 15.26
CA PRO A 369 -53.75 13.13 15.00
C PRO A 369 -55.24 12.87 14.63
N PRO A 370 -56.25 13.44 15.32
CA PRO A 370 -57.65 13.25 14.95
C PRO A 370 -58.02 13.75 13.55
N ILE A 371 -57.19 14.65 12.97
CA ILE A 371 -57.39 15.20 11.61
C ILE A 371 -56.56 14.44 10.60
N GLN A 372 -55.32 14.09 10.95
CA GLN A 372 -54.33 13.52 10.02
C GLN A 372 -54.46 11.99 9.85
N GLU A 373 -54.80 11.24 10.91
CA GLU A 373 -54.86 9.76 10.84
C GLU A 373 -55.99 9.26 9.94
N PRO A 374 -57.24 9.74 10.01
CA PRO A 374 -58.32 9.21 9.17
C PRO A 374 -58.13 9.45 7.69
N VAL A 375 -57.19 10.31 7.29
CA VAL A 375 -56.92 10.63 5.90
C VAL A 375 -56.27 9.45 5.19
N LEU A 376 -55.50 8.66 5.91
CA LEU A 376 -54.75 7.51 5.35
C LEU A 376 -55.65 6.43 4.78
N ASP A 377 -56.91 6.34 5.29
CA ASP A 377 -57.88 5.35 4.86
C ASP A 377 -58.78 5.83 3.71
N ARG A 378 -58.69 7.11 3.33
CA ARG A 378 -59.53 7.70 2.28
C ARG A 378 -59.14 7.29 0.85
N ASP A 379 -57.87 7.06 0.61
CA ASP A 379 -57.34 6.62 -0.68
C ASP A 379 -56.05 5.80 -0.46
N PRO A 380 -55.90 4.60 -1.03
CA PRO A 380 -54.78 3.72 -0.84
C PRO A 380 -53.47 4.30 -1.37
N ARG A 381 -53.49 5.32 -2.22
CA ARG A 381 -52.31 6.04 -2.70
C ARG A 381 -51.72 6.93 -1.62
N ILE A 382 -52.52 7.38 -0.61
CA ILE A 382 -52.03 8.30 0.41
C ILE A 382 -50.99 7.62 1.30
N VAL A 383 -49.82 8.23 1.38
CA VAL A 383 -48.68 7.73 2.16
C VAL A 383 -48.60 8.44 3.50
N PHE A 384 -48.82 9.74 3.56
CA PHE A 384 -48.84 10.48 4.82
C PHE A 384 -49.65 11.77 4.69
N CYS A 385 -50.12 12.25 5.84
CA CYS A 385 -50.70 13.57 6.02
C CYS A 385 -50.06 14.20 7.27
N ALA A 386 -49.38 15.32 7.16
CA ALA A 386 -48.65 15.93 8.28
C ALA A 386 -48.52 17.46 8.13
N ALA A 387 -48.76 18.18 9.21
CA ALA A 387 -48.54 19.62 9.27
C ALA A 387 -47.05 19.95 9.49
N VAL A 388 -46.56 20.98 8.78
CA VAL A 388 -45.18 21.48 8.86
C VAL A 388 -45.22 22.98 9.06
N ASP A 389 -44.35 23.50 9.93
CA ASP A 389 -44.25 24.94 10.11
C ASP A 389 -43.47 25.59 8.94
N ARG A 390 -43.39 26.93 8.92
CA ARG A 390 -42.70 27.70 7.87
C ARG A 390 -41.19 27.43 7.74
N ASN A 391 -40.57 26.81 8.74
CA ASN A 391 -39.14 26.46 8.78
C ASN A 391 -38.88 24.98 8.51
N GLY A 392 -39.93 24.22 8.17
CA GLY A 392 -39.82 22.79 7.85
C GLY A 392 -39.91 21.89 9.08
N TYR A 393 -40.22 22.43 10.26
CA TYR A 393 -40.42 21.63 11.44
C TYR A 393 -41.77 20.88 11.38
N LEU A 394 -41.71 19.58 11.54
CA LEU A 394 -42.81 18.67 11.54
C LEU A 394 -43.04 18.15 12.98
N PRO A 395 -43.90 18.82 13.79
CA PRO A 395 -44.02 18.51 15.19
C PRO A 395 -44.61 17.13 15.41
N THR A 396 -45.70 16.81 14.67
CA THR A 396 -46.49 15.57 14.80
C THR A 396 -46.66 14.93 13.45
N HIS A 397 -46.31 13.66 13.32
CA HIS A 397 -46.52 12.88 12.10
C HIS A 397 -47.57 11.79 12.31
N ASN A 398 -48.01 11.10 11.26
CA ASN A 398 -48.87 9.92 11.39
C ASN A 398 -48.18 8.88 12.30
N ALA A 399 -48.99 8.14 13.08
CA ALA A 399 -48.51 7.20 14.09
C ALA A 399 -47.51 6.19 13.56
N ARG A 400 -47.69 5.71 12.29
CA ARG A 400 -46.75 4.79 11.64
C ARG A 400 -45.36 5.36 11.42
N PHE A 401 -45.19 6.71 11.41
CA PHE A 401 -43.93 7.43 11.26
C PHE A 401 -43.53 8.20 12.52
N SER A 402 -44.18 7.97 13.63
CA SER A 402 -43.93 8.63 14.94
C SER A 402 -43.51 7.60 16.00
N LYS A 403 -42.86 6.53 15.62
CA LYS A 403 -42.42 5.50 16.57
C LYS A 403 -41.24 6.03 17.39
N PRO A 404 -41.10 5.59 18.65
CA PRO A 404 -39.95 5.90 19.48
C PRO A 404 -38.64 5.51 18.74
N GLN A 405 -37.61 6.32 18.90
CA GLN A 405 -36.29 5.99 18.35
C GLN A 405 -35.65 4.82 19.07
N GLY A 406 -35.01 3.93 18.32
CA GLY A 406 -34.16 2.86 18.81
C GLY A 406 -32.66 3.20 18.61
N THR A 407 -31.84 2.18 18.68
CA THR A 407 -30.38 2.31 18.53
C THR A 407 -29.90 2.37 17.06
N ASP A 408 -30.77 2.05 16.09
CA ASP A 408 -30.44 2.06 14.67
C ASP A 408 -30.87 3.40 14.01
N PRO A 409 -29.94 4.29 13.64
CA PRO A 409 -30.25 5.58 13.01
C PRO A 409 -30.97 5.43 11.66
N VAL A 410 -30.69 4.37 10.90
CA VAL A 410 -31.32 4.13 9.59
C VAL A 410 -32.79 3.78 9.79
N TRP A 411 -33.10 2.90 10.74
CA TRP A 411 -34.47 2.59 11.10
C TRP A 411 -35.19 3.82 11.65
N ASN A 412 -34.56 4.60 12.55
CA ASN A 412 -35.11 5.85 13.10
C ASN A 412 -35.44 6.85 11.98
N ALA A 413 -34.54 7.00 11.00
CA ALA A 413 -34.76 7.91 9.86
C ALA A 413 -36.04 7.57 9.09
N ALA A 414 -36.38 6.30 8.97
CA ALA A 414 -37.58 5.82 8.28
C ALA A 414 -38.86 5.90 9.13
N ASN A 415 -38.77 5.58 10.45
CA ASN A 415 -39.94 5.32 11.32
C ASN A 415 -40.21 6.39 12.38
N SER A 416 -39.23 7.24 12.71
CA SER A 416 -39.30 8.30 13.72
C SER A 416 -39.15 9.67 13.06
N ARG A 417 -40.14 10.10 12.31
CA ARG A 417 -40.07 11.32 11.46
C ARG A 417 -40.72 12.55 12.12
N ASN A 418 -41.48 12.37 13.19
CA ASN A 418 -42.01 13.47 13.99
C ASN A 418 -40.92 14.23 14.73
N ARG A 419 -41.18 15.48 15.09
CA ARG A 419 -40.27 16.36 15.83
C ARG A 419 -38.94 16.63 15.08
N ARG A 420 -38.95 16.50 13.77
CA ARG A 420 -37.77 16.74 12.91
C ARG A 420 -37.97 17.99 12.03
N ILE A 421 -36.87 18.62 11.68
CA ILE A 421 -36.84 19.71 10.70
C ILE A 421 -36.47 19.13 9.35
N PHE A 422 -37.35 19.27 8.36
CA PHE A 422 -37.11 18.89 6.96
C PHE A 422 -36.73 20.13 6.17
N GLY A 423 -35.45 20.44 6.17
CA GLY A 423 -34.85 21.59 5.49
C GLY A 423 -34.64 21.37 3.97
N ASP A 424 -35.12 20.24 3.44
CA ASP A 424 -35.08 19.99 2.00
C ASP A 424 -36.03 20.91 1.21
N ARG A 425 -35.82 20.97 -0.12
CA ARG A 425 -36.57 21.83 -1.02
C ARG A 425 -38.09 21.63 -0.87
N VAL A 426 -38.56 20.40 -0.78
CA VAL A 426 -40.00 20.04 -0.77
C VAL A 426 -40.62 20.43 0.56
N GLY A 427 -39.96 20.11 1.68
CA GLY A 427 -40.43 20.45 3.01
C GLY A 427 -40.53 21.96 3.25
N LEU A 428 -39.45 22.71 2.87
CA LEU A 428 -39.45 24.17 3.02
C LEU A 428 -40.45 24.88 2.11
N LYS A 429 -40.59 24.44 0.84
CA LYS A 429 -41.61 25.01 -0.05
C LYS A 429 -43.03 24.77 0.46
N ALA A 430 -43.31 23.57 0.97
CA ALA A 430 -44.62 23.24 1.53
C ALA A 430 -44.95 24.10 2.77
N GLY A 431 -43.98 24.25 3.69
CA GLY A 431 -44.16 25.07 4.91
C GLY A 431 -44.28 26.56 4.62
N ARG A 432 -43.67 27.06 3.53
CA ARG A 432 -43.69 28.48 3.12
C ARG A 432 -44.76 28.83 2.10
N ASN A 433 -45.51 27.82 1.59
CA ASN A 433 -46.52 28.06 0.60
C ASN A 433 -47.67 28.91 1.18
N THR A 434 -47.96 30.06 0.57
CA THR A 434 -49.08 30.93 0.86
C THR A 434 -50.18 30.93 -0.21
N ARG A 435 -49.96 30.19 -1.33
CA ARG A 435 -50.94 29.99 -2.38
C ARG A 435 -52.00 28.98 -1.90
N PRO A 436 -53.21 28.94 -2.47
CA PRO A 436 -54.23 28.01 -2.05
C PRO A 436 -53.83 26.55 -1.96
N PHE A 437 -52.92 26.13 -2.83
CA PHE A 437 -52.22 24.83 -2.77
C PHE A 437 -50.88 24.92 -3.47
N LEU A 438 -50.02 23.94 -3.23
CA LEU A 438 -48.78 23.68 -3.95
C LEU A 438 -48.66 22.20 -4.21
N LEU A 439 -48.54 21.77 -5.47
CA LEU A 439 -48.31 20.39 -5.86
C LEU A 439 -46.86 20.24 -6.33
N GLN A 440 -46.12 19.36 -5.68
CA GLN A 440 -44.71 19.06 -5.94
C GLN A 440 -44.56 17.59 -6.30
N VAL A 441 -43.56 17.27 -7.10
CA VAL A 441 -43.10 15.91 -7.34
C VAL A 441 -41.72 15.74 -6.69
N TYR A 442 -41.53 14.66 -5.96
CA TYR A 442 -40.26 14.41 -5.32
C TYR A 442 -39.97 12.92 -5.16
N ARG A 443 -38.71 12.63 -4.93
CA ARG A 443 -38.18 11.31 -4.65
C ARG A 443 -38.00 11.16 -3.14
N ARG A 444 -38.87 10.35 -2.52
CA ARG A 444 -38.78 10.09 -1.08
C ARG A 444 -37.74 9.01 -0.80
N ASP A 445 -36.80 9.34 0.06
CA ASP A 445 -35.87 8.37 0.62
C ASP A 445 -36.58 7.47 1.65
N MET A 446 -36.55 6.17 1.38
CA MET A 446 -37.15 5.12 2.25
C MET A 446 -36.12 4.49 3.18
N GLY A 447 -34.83 4.92 3.10
CA GLY A 447 -33.71 4.30 3.79
C GLY A 447 -33.03 3.21 2.96
N GLY A 448 -31.75 2.92 3.27
CA GLY A 448 -30.99 1.88 2.57
C GLY A 448 -30.78 2.10 1.07
N GLY A 449 -30.90 3.33 0.56
CA GLY A 449 -30.75 3.65 -0.87
C GLY A 449 -32.02 3.38 -1.70
N ALA A 450 -33.13 2.97 -1.09
CA ALA A 450 -34.42 2.79 -1.76
C ALA A 450 -35.19 4.11 -1.82
N PHE A 451 -35.71 4.45 -3.00
CA PHE A 451 -36.46 5.67 -3.24
C PHE A 451 -37.80 5.37 -3.90
N VAL A 452 -38.81 6.19 -3.55
CA VAL A 452 -40.14 6.11 -4.16
C VAL A 452 -40.55 7.49 -4.68
N MET A 453 -40.99 7.55 -5.92
CA MET A 453 -41.54 8.78 -6.50
C MET A 453 -42.92 9.06 -5.92
N MET A 454 -43.13 10.31 -5.52
CA MET A 454 -44.37 10.73 -4.85
C MET A 454 -44.77 12.12 -5.31
N LYS A 455 -46.08 12.39 -5.22
CA LYS A 455 -46.65 13.72 -5.24
C LYS A 455 -46.76 14.22 -3.79
N ASP A 456 -46.39 15.47 -3.54
CA ASP A 456 -46.56 16.17 -2.26
C ASP A 456 -47.41 17.40 -2.52
N LEU A 457 -48.61 17.34 -2.00
CA LEU A 457 -49.59 18.41 -2.12
C LEU A 457 -49.67 19.14 -0.78
N SER A 458 -49.51 20.43 -0.75
CA SER A 458 -49.62 21.22 0.47
C SER A 458 -50.63 22.38 0.35
N ALA A 459 -51.32 22.67 1.46
CA ALA A 459 -52.17 23.83 1.58
C ALA A 459 -51.75 24.66 2.82
N PRO A 460 -51.85 26.02 2.77
CA PRO A 460 -51.42 26.87 3.87
C PRO A 460 -52.32 26.75 5.07
N ILE A 461 -51.72 26.74 6.27
CA ILE A 461 -52.39 26.87 7.55
C ILE A 461 -52.20 28.33 8.00
N THR A 462 -53.29 29.08 8.05
CA THR A 462 -53.30 30.49 8.45
C THR A 462 -54.14 30.66 9.71
N VAL A 463 -53.56 31.26 10.73
CA VAL A 463 -54.20 31.47 12.05
C VAL A 463 -54.26 32.98 12.33
N ARG A 464 -55.43 33.48 12.48
CA ARG A 464 -55.66 34.96 12.66
C ARG A 464 -54.98 35.81 11.62
N GLY A 465 -55.01 35.41 10.35
CA GLY A 465 -54.36 36.13 9.24
C GLY A 465 -52.83 35.98 9.15
N ARG A 466 -52.20 35.21 10.05
CA ARG A 466 -50.75 34.96 10.04
C ARG A 466 -50.51 33.54 9.51
N HIS A 467 -49.62 33.40 8.54
CA HIS A 467 -49.18 32.12 8.00
C HIS A 467 -48.36 31.35 9.06
N TRP A 468 -48.85 30.19 9.49
CA TRP A 468 -48.18 29.30 10.44
C TRP A 468 -47.27 28.31 9.74
N GLY A 469 -47.74 27.73 8.65
CA GLY A 469 -47.04 26.70 7.87
C GLY A 469 -47.97 26.06 6.84
N GLY A 470 -47.75 24.81 6.50
CA GLY A 470 -48.58 24.07 5.54
C GLY A 470 -48.95 22.68 6.01
N LEU A 471 -50.14 22.22 5.61
CA LEU A 471 -50.51 20.80 5.71
C LEU A 471 -50.02 20.11 4.43
N ARG A 472 -49.26 19.04 4.57
CA ARG A 472 -48.75 18.18 3.50
C ARG A 472 -49.55 16.90 3.39
N LEU A 473 -49.96 16.56 2.16
CA LEU A 473 -50.59 15.30 1.80
C LEU A 473 -49.74 14.64 0.72
N ALA A 474 -49.02 13.59 1.09
CA ALA A 474 -48.17 12.88 0.11
C ALA A 474 -48.83 11.59 -0.34
N TYR A 475 -48.83 11.36 -1.65
CA TYR A 475 -49.47 10.21 -2.27
C TYR A 475 -48.69 9.69 -3.47
N ARG A 476 -48.89 8.42 -3.83
CA ARG A 476 -48.26 7.79 -5.00
C ARG A 476 -48.95 8.23 -6.29
N PHE A 477 -48.24 8.09 -7.39
CA PHE A 477 -48.76 8.33 -8.73
C PHE A 477 -49.89 7.35 -9.06
#